data_35f722e15d548f45e82da0a7b7c41cc8
#
_entry.id   35f722e15d548f45e82da0a7b7c41cc8
#
_cell.length_a   1.000
_cell.length_b   1.000
_cell.length_c   1.000
_cell.angle_alpha   90.00
_cell.angle_beta   90.00
_cell.angle_gamma   90.00
#
_symmetry.space_group_name_H-M   'P 1'
#
loop_
_entity.id
_entity.type
_entity.pdbx_description
1 polymer ?
#
loop_
_entity_poly.entity_id
_entity_poly.type
_entity_poly.pdbx_seq_one_letter_code
_entity_poly.pdbx_strand_id
1 'polypeptide(L)'
;DDTEVGWGLALSGRYLLGTASRNAISGQLTWGKGSAYQVLSYSGVGAGAVLDPTGNIELLQHWQAYLAYNHYWSENLNSSFVFAHADVDTTDYMLEDRIKSVSTVHANLIWFPYKSVSTGVELMWGERENMNGATGEATRFQFMVKYKFN
;
A
#
# COMPACT_ATOMS: atom_id res chain seq x y z
N ASP A 1 -34.25 -0.15 -3.07
CA ASP A 1 -32.87 -0.53 -3.47
C ASP A 1 -32.05 0.76 -3.56
N ASP A 2 -31.15 0.92 -2.62
CA ASP A 2 -30.24 2.06 -2.61
C ASP A 2 -28.97 1.68 -3.40
N THR A 3 -28.59 2.49 -4.37
CA THR A 3 -27.44 2.24 -5.23
C THR A 3 -26.61 3.50 -5.36
N GLU A 4 -25.35 3.43 -4.91
CA GLU A 4 -24.39 4.51 -4.99
C GLU A 4 -23.27 4.18 -5.98
N VAL A 5 -22.79 5.20 -6.72
CA VAL A 5 -21.71 5.04 -7.70
C VAL A 5 -20.40 5.52 -7.12
N GLY A 6 -19.49 4.56 -6.88
CA GLY A 6 -18.11 4.87 -6.49
C GLY A 6 -17.26 5.26 -7.70
N TRP A 7 -16.20 6.03 -7.44
CA TRP A 7 -15.22 6.42 -8.43
C TRP A 7 -13.81 6.46 -7.83
N GLY A 8 -12.80 6.36 -8.68
CA GLY A 8 -11.41 6.49 -8.28
C GLY A 8 -10.52 6.97 -9.41
N LEU A 9 -9.48 7.71 -9.05
CA LEU A 9 -8.42 8.19 -9.93
C LEU A 9 -7.07 7.72 -9.37
N ALA A 10 -6.16 7.31 -10.26
CA ALA A 10 -4.79 7.00 -9.92
C ALA A 10 -3.82 7.69 -10.89
N LEU A 11 -2.80 8.34 -10.33
CA LEU A 11 -1.66 8.89 -11.06
C LEU A 11 -0.40 8.16 -10.59
N SER A 12 0.34 7.57 -11.50
CA SER A 12 1.60 6.90 -11.20
C SER A 12 2.71 7.33 -12.13
N GLY A 13 3.94 7.25 -11.64
CA GLY A 13 5.11 7.58 -12.42
C GLY A 13 6.36 6.85 -11.95
N ARG A 14 7.32 6.73 -12.87
CA ARG A 14 8.65 6.20 -12.60
C ARG A 14 9.69 7.06 -13.29
N TYR A 15 10.72 7.45 -12.55
CA TYR A 15 11.83 8.23 -13.03
C TYR A 15 13.14 7.46 -12.84
N LEU A 16 13.91 7.27 -13.92
CA LEU A 16 15.23 6.65 -13.87
C LEU A 16 16.28 7.70 -13.48
N LEU A 17 17.11 7.37 -12.50
CA LEU A 17 18.16 8.26 -11.99
C LEU A 17 19.41 8.17 -12.88
N GLY A 18 19.32 8.73 -14.09
CA GLY A 18 20.39 8.78 -15.08
C GLY A 18 20.20 7.79 -16.24
N THR A 19 20.80 8.11 -17.38
CA THR A 19 20.61 7.37 -18.64
C THR A 19 21.25 5.97 -18.66
N ALA A 20 22.28 5.75 -17.86
CA ALA A 20 22.95 4.46 -17.71
C ALA A 20 22.61 3.74 -16.39
N SER A 21 21.80 4.36 -15.53
CA SER A 21 21.45 3.82 -14.23
C SER A 21 20.17 2.99 -14.30
N ARG A 22 20.15 1.88 -13.58
CA ARG A 22 18.93 1.10 -13.32
C ARG A 22 18.18 1.62 -12.10
N ASN A 23 18.78 2.51 -11.31
CA ASN A 23 18.16 3.10 -10.13
C ASN A 23 16.97 3.96 -10.52
N ALA A 24 15.91 3.89 -9.75
CA ALA A 24 14.67 4.57 -10.08
C ALA A 24 13.94 5.04 -8.83
N ILE A 25 13.23 6.14 -8.96
CA ILE A 25 12.18 6.54 -8.04
C ILE A 25 10.85 6.28 -8.74
N SER A 26 9.90 5.70 -8.03
CA SER A 26 8.54 5.52 -8.51
C SER A 26 7.54 5.87 -7.43
N GLY A 27 6.35 6.27 -7.83
CA GLY A 27 5.30 6.60 -6.91
C GLY A 27 3.93 6.55 -7.55
N GLN A 28 2.92 6.52 -6.71
CA GLN A 28 1.53 6.59 -7.12
C GLN A 28 0.74 7.36 -6.07
N LEU A 29 -0.19 8.16 -6.54
CA LEU A 29 -1.26 8.75 -5.77
C LEU A 29 -2.58 8.19 -6.29
N THR A 30 -3.42 7.70 -5.40
CA THR A 30 -4.79 7.26 -5.70
C THR A 30 -5.73 8.05 -4.81
N TRP A 31 -6.85 8.49 -5.38
CA TRP A 31 -7.91 9.19 -4.68
C TRP A 31 -9.26 8.75 -5.23
N GLY A 32 -10.26 8.60 -4.35
CA GLY A 32 -11.57 8.15 -4.77
C GLY A 32 -12.61 8.15 -3.68
N LYS A 33 -13.81 7.76 -4.05
CA LYS A 33 -14.95 7.59 -3.15
C LYS A 33 -15.62 6.26 -3.45
N GLY A 34 -15.85 5.43 -2.42
CA GLY A 34 -16.48 4.12 -2.58
C GLY A 34 -15.58 3.02 -3.17
N SER A 35 -14.32 3.32 -3.49
CA SER A 35 -13.39 2.42 -4.17
C SER A 35 -12.20 1.97 -3.31
N ALA A 36 -12.26 2.14 -1.99
CA ALA A 36 -11.18 1.83 -1.06
C ALA A 36 -10.72 0.36 -1.10
N TYR A 37 -11.54 -0.57 -1.59
CA TYR A 37 -11.15 -1.97 -1.80
C TYR A 37 -9.98 -2.14 -2.79
N GLN A 38 -9.71 -1.14 -3.65
CA GLN A 38 -8.56 -1.11 -4.55
C GLN A 38 -7.26 -0.74 -3.82
N VAL A 39 -7.36 -0.22 -2.60
CA VAL A 39 -6.23 0.06 -1.73
C VAL A 39 -5.90 -1.19 -0.93
N LEU A 40 -4.69 -1.74 -1.13
CA LEU A 40 -4.31 -3.04 -0.54
C LEU A 40 -4.50 -3.07 0.99
N SER A 41 -4.18 -1.95 1.68
CA SER A 41 -4.33 -1.82 3.13
C SER A 41 -5.78 -1.89 3.62
N TYR A 42 -6.76 -1.62 2.75
CA TYR A 42 -8.18 -1.64 3.07
C TYR A 42 -8.94 -2.80 2.43
N SER A 43 -8.25 -3.64 1.68
CA SER A 43 -8.86 -4.81 1.05
C SER A 43 -9.42 -5.76 2.11
N GLY A 44 -10.69 -6.07 2.00
CA GLY A 44 -11.40 -6.98 2.92
C GLY A 44 -11.88 -6.38 4.24
N VAL A 45 -11.66 -5.08 4.51
CA VAL A 45 -12.09 -4.45 5.78
C VAL A 45 -13.31 -3.54 5.64
N GLY A 46 -13.95 -3.51 4.47
CA GLY A 46 -15.20 -2.77 4.25
C GLY A 46 -15.07 -1.25 4.32
N ALA A 47 -13.91 -0.72 3.90
CA ALA A 47 -13.63 0.72 3.96
C ALA A 47 -14.19 1.55 2.78
N GLY A 48 -14.96 0.95 1.88
CA GLY A 48 -15.52 1.67 0.72
C GLY A 48 -16.85 2.36 0.97
N ALA A 49 -17.69 1.79 1.83
CA ALA A 49 -19.00 2.31 2.11
C ALA A 49 -19.48 1.89 3.52
N VAL A 50 -20.40 2.63 4.07
CA VAL A 50 -21.11 2.33 5.32
C VAL A 50 -22.61 2.57 5.13
N LEU A 51 -23.42 2.04 6.04
CA LEU A 51 -24.83 2.42 6.15
C LEU A 51 -24.94 3.57 7.13
N ASP A 52 -25.63 4.63 6.73
CA ASP A 52 -25.98 5.72 7.63
C ASP A 52 -27.04 5.26 8.67
N PRO A 53 -27.33 6.04 9.70
CA PRO A 53 -28.35 5.70 10.70
C PRO A 53 -29.77 5.52 10.15
N THR A 54 -30.04 5.97 8.93
CA THR A 54 -31.32 5.83 8.24
C THR A 54 -31.36 4.60 7.32
N GLY A 55 -30.23 3.90 7.16
CA GLY A 55 -30.09 2.70 6.36
C GLY A 55 -29.67 2.95 4.91
N ASN A 56 -29.32 4.18 4.53
CA ASN A 56 -28.81 4.49 3.19
C ASN A 56 -27.31 4.19 3.08
N ILE A 57 -26.87 3.90 1.87
CA ILE A 57 -25.44 3.70 1.58
C ILE A 57 -24.74 5.06 1.56
N GLU A 58 -23.70 5.20 2.39
CA GLU A 58 -22.77 6.33 2.32
C GLU A 58 -21.40 5.84 1.87
N LEU A 59 -20.93 6.37 0.73
CA LEU A 59 -19.60 6.08 0.21
C LEU A 59 -18.55 6.90 0.96
N LEU A 60 -17.47 6.23 1.37
CA LEU A 60 -16.33 6.85 2.03
C LEU A 60 -15.30 7.33 1.02
N GLN A 61 -14.80 8.54 1.22
CA GLN A 61 -13.66 9.07 0.46
C GLN A 61 -12.37 8.47 1.02
N HIS A 62 -11.40 8.21 0.16
CA HIS A 62 -10.10 7.70 0.55
C HIS A 62 -9.03 8.25 -0.36
N TRP A 63 -7.80 8.25 0.14
CA TRP A 63 -6.62 8.46 -0.66
C TRP A 63 -5.49 7.57 -0.19
N GLN A 64 -4.56 7.27 -1.09
CA GLN A 64 -3.31 6.62 -0.77
C GLN A 64 -2.19 7.18 -1.63
N ALA A 65 -0.98 7.14 -1.08
CA ALA A 65 0.22 7.42 -1.84
C ALA A 65 1.32 6.43 -1.45
N TYR A 66 2.19 6.11 -2.40
CA TYR A 66 3.46 5.49 -2.08
C TYR A 66 4.59 6.16 -2.84
N LEU A 67 5.78 6.12 -2.25
CA LEU A 67 7.05 6.47 -2.87
C LEU A 67 8.01 5.29 -2.70
N ALA A 68 8.64 4.89 -3.78
CA ALA A 68 9.60 3.80 -3.79
C ALA A 68 10.91 4.23 -4.45
N TYR A 69 12.04 3.85 -3.83
CA TYR A 69 13.36 3.96 -4.40
C TYR A 69 13.94 2.56 -4.64
N ASN A 70 14.31 2.28 -5.89
CA ASN A 70 14.99 1.06 -6.27
C ASN A 70 16.47 1.35 -6.49
N HIS A 71 17.34 0.65 -5.78
CA HIS A 71 18.78 0.74 -5.88
C HIS A 71 19.38 -0.57 -6.37
N TYR A 72 20.21 -0.48 -7.40
CA TYR A 72 20.96 -1.60 -7.94
C TYR A 72 22.43 -1.50 -7.51
N TRP A 73 22.83 -2.33 -6.56
CA TRP A 73 24.20 -2.44 -6.07
C TRP A 73 25.12 -3.06 -7.10
N SER A 74 24.57 -4.02 -7.89
CA SER A 74 25.25 -4.71 -8.98
C SER A 74 24.20 -5.26 -9.96
N GLU A 75 24.62 -6.02 -10.97
CA GLU A 75 23.71 -6.68 -11.91
C GLU A 75 22.80 -7.72 -11.25
N ASN A 76 23.26 -8.30 -10.15
CA ASN A 76 22.58 -9.40 -9.46
C ASN A 76 22.16 -9.09 -8.02
N LEU A 77 22.29 -7.84 -7.58
CA LEU A 77 21.91 -7.42 -6.22
C LEU A 77 21.19 -6.07 -6.27
N ASN A 78 19.99 -6.02 -5.70
CA ASN A 78 19.23 -4.78 -5.60
C ASN A 78 18.48 -4.68 -4.26
N SER A 79 18.06 -3.47 -3.96
CA SER A 79 17.21 -3.12 -2.83
C SER A 79 16.04 -2.25 -3.29
N SER A 80 14.93 -2.34 -2.57
CA SER A 80 13.83 -1.41 -2.67
C SER A 80 13.52 -0.85 -1.29
N PHE A 81 13.31 0.46 -1.24
CA PHE A 81 12.83 1.18 -0.07
C PHE A 81 11.49 1.78 -0.45
N VAL A 82 10.45 1.48 0.31
CA VAL A 82 9.09 1.93 0.03
C VAL A 82 8.50 2.55 1.28
N PHE A 83 7.92 3.72 1.13
CA PHE A 83 6.99 4.31 2.09
C PHE A 83 5.62 4.37 1.45
N ALA A 84 4.59 3.96 2.17
CA ALA A 84 3.21 4.09 1.74
C ALA A 84 2.33 4.58 2.89
N HIS A 85 1.34 5.40 2.54
CA HIS A 85 0.31 5.87 3.46
C HIS A 85 -1.04 5.81 2.76
N ALA A 86 -2.06 5.44 3.52
CA ALA A 86 -3.45 5.42 3.10
C ALA A 86 -4.33 5.96 4.21
N ASP A 87 -5.35 6.71 3.84
CA ASP A 87 -6.32 7.32 4.74
C ASP A 87 -7.73 7.19 4.16
N VAL A 88 -8.72 7.01 5.03
CA VAL A 88 -10.13 6.94 4.67
C VAL A 88 -10.94 7.85 5.58
N ASP A 89 -11.86 8.60 4.99
CA ASP A 89 -12.81 9.42 5.74
C ASP A 89 -13.64 8.56 6.68
N THR A 90 -13.97 9.14 7.82
CA THR A 90 -14.73 8.49 8.88
C THR A 90 -16.00 9.27 9.17
N THR A 91 -17.01 8.59 9.68
CA THR A 91 -18.29 9.18 10.08
C THR A 91 -18.59 8.84 11.54
N ASP A 92 -19.31 9.71 12.23
CA ASP A 92 -19.58 9.60 13.69
C ASP A 92 -20.34 8.33 14.10
N TYR A 93 -20.98 7.64 13.14
CA TYR A 93 -21.73 6.40 13.38
C TYR A 93 -20.97 5.13 12.97
N MET A 94 -19.70 5.24 12.54
CA MET A 94 -18.85 4.08 12.32
C MET A 94 -18.37 3.52 13.66
N LEU A 95 -18.03 2.23 13.66
CA LEU A 95 -17.42 1.60 14.83
C LEU A 95 -16.04 2.24 15.08
N GLU A 96 -15.78 2.58 16.32
CA GLU A 96 -14.56 3.27 16.75
C GLU A 96 -13.25 2.51 16.45
N ASP A 97 -13.31 1.19 16.30
CA ASP A 97 -12.19 0.31 15.98
C ASP A 97 -11.92 0.18 14.47
N ARG A 98 -12.72 0.85 13.63
CA ARG A 98 -12.49 0.90 12.17
C ARG A 98 -11.16 1.59 11.86
N ILE A 99 -10.52 1.09 10.80
CA ILE A 99 -9.27 1.67 10.30
C ILE A 99 -9.57 3.04 9.71
N LYS A 100 -8.83 4.04 10.20
CA LYS A 100 -8.78 5.40 9.64
C LYS A 100 -7.60 5.54 8.71
N SER A 101 -6.38 5.23 9.20
CA SER A 101 -5.18 5.33 8.38
C SER A 101 -4.22 4.16 8.60
N VAL A 102 -3.37 3.93 7.60
CA VAL A 102 -2.28 2.95 7.64
C VAL A 102 -1.04 3.56 7.00
N SER A 103 0.08 3.49 7.72
CA SER A 103 1.41 3.82 7.19
C SER A 103 2.27 2.57 7.16
N THR A 104 3.09 2.41 6.12
CA THR A 104 4.05 1.30 6.04
C THR A 104 5.40 1.74 5.49
N VAL A 105 6.45 1.12 6.00
CA VAL A 105 7.82 1.24 5.49
C VAL A 105 8.34 -0.15 5.18
N HIS A 106 8.94 -0.31 4.01
CA HIS A 106 9.54 -1.56 3.58
C HIS A 106 10.97 -1.33 3.13
N ALA A 107 11.86 -2.22 3.51
CA ALA A 107 13.24 -2.25 3.04
C ALA A 107 13.62 -3.69 2.72
N ASN A 108 14.06 -3.96 1.50
CA ASN A 108 14.46 -5.30 1.11
C ASN A 108 15.86 -5.33 0.49
N LEU A 109 16.43 -6.53 0.44
CA LEU A 109 17.62 -6.85 -0.30
C LEU A 109 17.37 -8.15 -1.06
N ILE A 110 17.49 -8.10 -2.40
CA ILE A 110 17.23 -9.25 -3.28
C ILE A 110 18.48 -9.57 -4.09
N TRP A 111 18.91 -10.82 -4.00
CA TRP A 111 20.04 -11.38 -4.70
C TRP A 111 19.61 -12.42 -5.74
N PHE A 112 20.22 -12.34 -6.91
CA PHE A 112 20.02 -13.23 -8.06
C PHE A 112 21.30 -14.02 -8.34
N PRO A 113 21.61 -15.09 -7.56
CA PRO A 113 22.83 -15.87 -7.77
C PRO A 113 22.88 -16.54 -9.15
N TYR A 114 21.72 -16.90 -9.69
CA TYR A 114 21.57 -17.50 -11.02
C TYR A 114 20.32 -16.93 -11.70
N LYS A 115 20.24 -17.07 -13.06
CA LYS A 115 19.08 -16.58 -13.84
C LYS A 115 17.74 -17.19 -13.40
N SER A 116 17.77 -18.41 -12.85
CA SER A 116 16.59 -19.14 -12.38
C SER A 116 16.32 -19.00 -10.89
N VAL A 117 17.22 -18.38 -10.11
CA VAL A 117 17.12 -18.31 -8.65
C VAL A 117 17.15 -16.86 -8.19
N SER A 118 16.20 -16.50 -7.36
CA SER A 118 16.26 -15.27 -6.57
C SER A 118 16.00 -15.58 -5.10
N THR A 119 16.72 -14.90 -4.23
CA THR A 119 16.53 -14.96 -2.78
C THR A 119 16.59 -13.56 -2.21
N GLY A 120 15.93 -13.34 -1.09
CA GLY A 120 15.94 -12.02 -0.47
C GLY A 120 15.36 -12.01 0.91
N VAL A 121 15.61 -10.90 1.56
CA VAL A 121 15.06 -10.56 2.88
C VAL A 121 14.33 -9.24 2.80
N GLU A 122 13.31 -9.08 3.62
CA GLU A 122 12.58 -7.83 3.75
C GLU A 122 12.26 -7.56 5.21
N LEU A 123 12.50 -6.33 5.63
CA LEU A 123 12.01 -5.76 6.87
C LEU A 123 10.85 -4.82 6.54
N MET A 124 9.75 -5.00 7.22
CA MET A 124 8.56 -4.17 7.12
C MET A 124 8.21 -3.63 8.51
N TRP A 125 7.84 -2.37 8.55
CA TRP A 125 7.19 -1.75 9.68
C TRP A 125 5.86 -1.16 9.21
N GLY A 126 4.85 -1.22 10.05
CA GLY A 126 3.56 -0.63 9.77
C GLY A 126 2.90 -0.11 11.01
N GLU A 127 2.19 0.99 10.86
CA GLU A 127 1.33 1.60 11.87
C GLU A 127 -0.09 1.71 11.31
N ARG A 128 -1.05 1.41 12.17
CA ARG A 128 -2.48 1.59 11.93
C ARG A 128 -3.02 2.55 12.97
N GLU A 129 -3.83 3.51 12.55
CA GLU A 129 -4.67 4.36 13.40
C GLU A 129 -6.14 4.00 13.18
N ASN A 130 -6.89 3.89 14.26
CA ASN A 130 -8.34 3.69 14.26
C ASN A 130 -9.07 5.03 14.40
N MET A 131 -10.39 5.04 14.17
CA MET A 131 -11.24 6.23 14.32
C MET A 131 -11.17 6.86 15.71
N ASN A 132 -11.07 6.05 16.76
CA ASN A 132 -10.95 6.53 18.15
C ASN A 132 -9.54 7.06 18.51
N GLY A 133 -8.64 7.16 17.52
CA GLY A 133 -7.24 7.60 17.75
C GLY A 133 -6.33 6.51 18.33
N ALA A 134 -6.84 5.30 18.58
CA ALA A 134 -5.99 4.20 19.02
C ALA A 134 -5.04 3.78 17.88
N THR A 135 -3.75 3.66 18.19
CA THR A 135 -2.72 3.23 17.25
C THR A 135 -2.19 1.85 17.58
N GLY A 136 -1.74 1.14 16.58
CA GLY A 136 -1.05 -0.14 16.71
C GLY A 136 0.05 -0.27 15.69
N GLU A 137 1.20 -0.77 16.12
CA GLU A 137 2.38 -0.98 15.28
C GLU A 137 2.69 -2.46 15.12
N ALA A 138 3.28 -2.80 13.99
CA ALA A 138 3.81 -4.14 13.75
C ALA A 138 5.11 -4.07 12.96
N THR A 139 6.06 -4.93 13.32
CA THR A 139 7.29 -5.16 12.57
C THR A 139 7.30 -6.59 12.09
N ARG A 140 7.63 -6.78 10.81
CA ARG A 140 7.73 -8.09 10.17
C ARG A 140 9.06 -8.23 9.47
N PHE A 141 9.73 -9.35 9.72
CA PHE A 141 10.86 -9.81 8.92
C PHE A 141 10.42 -11.01 8.10
N GLN A 142 10.77 -11.01 6.81
CA GLN A 142 10.49 -12.16 5.95
C GLN A 142 11.70 -12.51 5.09
N PHE A 143 11.75 -13.77 4.70
CA PHE A 143 12.73 -14.37 3.82
C PHE A 143 12.03 -15.00 2.62
N MET A 144 12.63 -14.92 1.44
CA MET A 144 12.11 -15.48 0.20
C MET A 144 13.20 -16.26 -0.53
N VAL A 145 12.84 -17.41 -1.06
CA VAL A 145 13.56 -18.11 -2.13
C VAL A 145 12.58 -18.39 -3.25
N LYS A 146 12.94 -18.01 -4.48
CA LYS A 146 12.16 -18.28 -5.68
C LYS A 146 13.01 -18.99 -6.70
N TYR A 147 12.52 -20.11 -7.21
CA TYR A 147 13.10 -20.84 -8.34
C TYR A 147 12.13 -20.77 -9.54
N LYS A 148 12.67 -20.41 -10.71
CA LYS A 148 11.93 -20.39 -11.96
C LYS A 148 12.27 -21.65 -12.76
N PHE A 149 11.29 -22.53 -12.93
CA PHE A 149 11.39 -23.68 -13.81
C PHE A 149 11.28 -23.19 -15.27
N ASN A 150 12.09 -23.78 -16.15
CA ASN A 150 12.04 -23.54 -17.59
C ASN A 150 11.13 -24.54 -18.26
#